data_0c7a533c91299138f620e21222c259f3
#
_entry.id   0c7a533c91299138f620e21222c259f3
#
_cell.length_a   1.000
_cell.length_b   1.000
_cell.length_c   1.000
_cell.angle_alpha   90.00
_cell.angle_beta   90.00
_cell.angle_gamma   90.00
#
_symmetry.space_group_name_H-M   'P 1'
#
loop_
_entity.id
_entity.type
_entity.pdbx_description
1 polymer ?
#
loop_
_entity_poly.entity_id
_entity_poly.type
_entity_poly.pdbx_seq_one_letter_code
_entity_poly.pdbx_strand_id
1 'polypeptide(L)'
;MADAEANATVYRLTRPFRIERFEETTPPPQPGFLRLRPLRTGICGSDLKLYAGTRARRALTAKLPLALLHEGVAEVTAAGEGVAFEVGQRVVPLPNIPCTVAYRERDRRPAEACHACRPGGVGANYCQAGSFLSSNVDGLARTALVHPAACAVPLPADVSLTLAVLTEPLATVLAGLAQVPLPPDGRYLILGNGAMGILVAVALRAVAGVAAGDVLMTGHAWDARAAAVEGLAVPIGDGAGSALRGGVDVALECVGGDAVPETLALAVETLRPGGRGVLFGPSERPLLLDVRTMIAKGLSFVGSNRARVEHLALALELCRRPALWSSLERALDPKEFVVGNARDLEDAFYHAWTKTEPGRTVVNW
;
A
#
# COMPACT_ATOMS: atom_id res chain seq x y z
N MET A 1 18.26 5.92 29.05
CA MET A 1 18.84 4.74 28.36
C MET A 1 18.60 4.78 26.84
N ALA A 2 18.51 5.98 26.25
CA ALA A 2 18.31 6.17 24.79
C ALA A 2 19.60 6.03 23.96
N ASP A 3 20.78 6.03 24.60
CA ASP A 3 22.07 6.23 23.92
C ASP A 3 22.83 4.94 23.55
N ALA A 4 22.24 3.75 23.79
CA ALA A 4 22.91 2.50 23.45
C ALA A 4 22.47 1.98 22.06
N GLU A 5 23.45 1.48 21.31
CA GLU A 5 23.20 0.67 20.13
C GLU A 5 22.35 -0.57 20.49
N ALA A 6 21.55 -1.04 19.56
CA ALA A 6 20.76 -2.26 19.74
C ALA A 6 21.09 -3.27 18.65
N ASN A 7 21.30 -4.53 19.04
CA ASN A 7 21.43 -5.60 18.09
C ASN A 7 20.11 -5.77 17.33
N ALA A 8 20.18 -5.96 16.03
CA ALA A 8 19.05 -6.15 15.16
C ALA A 8 19.28 -7.34 14.21
N THR A 9 18.32 -8.21 14.13
CA THR A 9 18.24 -9.21 13.06
C THR A 9 17.51 -8.61 11.88
N VAL A 10 18.09 -8.72 10.67
CA VAL A 10 17.51 -8.25 9.41
C VAL A 10 17.35 -9.43 8.46
N TYR A 11 16.17 -9.59 7.91
CA TYR A 11 15.87 -10.64 6.93
C TYR A 11 15.81 -10.02 5.53
N ARG A 12 16.81 -10.30 4.70
CA ARG A 12 16.91 -9.75 3.34
C ARG A 12 16.64 -10.81 2.27
N LEU A 13 15.84 -10.44 1.30
CA LEU A 13 15.78 -11.14 0.03
C LEU A 13 17.12 -10.96 -0.67
N THR A 14 17.88 -12.04 -0.87
CA THR A 14 19.19 -12.02 -1.54
C THR A 14 19.09 -12.39 -3.01
N ARG A 15 18.11 -13.21 -3.37
CA ARG A 15 17.71 -13.57 -4.74
C ARG A 15 16.27 -14.05 -4.72
N PRO A 16 15.60 -14.18 -5.89
CA PRO A 16 14.22 -14.68 -5.93
C PRO A 16 14.02 -15.96 -5.10
N PHE A 17 12.96 -15.99 -4.30
CA PHE A 17 12.58 -17.05 -3.39
C PHE A 17 13.60 -17.37 -2.29
N ARG A 18 14.56 -16.49 -2.00
CA ARG A 18 15.58 -16.74 -0.98
C ARG A 18 15.75 -15.55 -0.04
N ILE A 19 15.38 -15.76 1.22
CA ILE A 19 15.56 -14.79 2.32
C ILE A 19 16.67 -15.31 3.25
N GLU A 20 17.59 -14.43 3.61
CA GLU A 20 18.70 -14.75 4.50
C GLU A 20 18.71 -13.81 5.71
N ARG A 21 19.19 -14.32 6.83
CA ARG A 21 19.32 -13.60 8.10
C ARG A 21 20.68 -12.90 8.16
N PHE A 22 20.64 -11.65 8.60
CA PHE A 22 21.82 -10.84 8.88
C PHE A 22 21.73 -10.26 10.28
N GLU A 23 22.86 -10.13 10.97
CA GLU A 23 22.96 -9.42 12.24
C GLU A 23 23.59 -8.05 12.00
N GLU A 24 22.96 -7.03 12.53
CA GLU A 24 23.40 -5.64 12.39
C GLU A 24 23.25 -4.91 13.72
N THR A 25 23.93 -3.79 13.86
CA THR A 25 23.73 -2.86 14.96
C THR A 25 22.85 -1.71 14.49
N THR A 26 21.77 -1.45 15.23
CA THR A 26 20.93 -0.27 15.00
C THR A 26 21.40 0.84 15.94
N PRO A 27 21.81 2.01 15.41
CA PRO A 27 22.30 3.12 16.23
C PRO A 27 21.18 3.69 17.12
N PRO A 28 21.52 4.46 18.15
CA PRO A 28 20.54 5.26 18.87
C PRO A 28 19.86 6.25 17.92
N PRO A 29 18.57 6.59 18.14
CA PRO A 29 17.89 7.52 17.29
C PRO A 29 18.43 8.95 17.46
N GLN A 30 18.74 9.61 16.35
CA GLN A 30 19.12 11.02 16.31
C GLN A 30 17.91 11.93 16.68
N PRO A 31 18.12 13.23 16.96
CA PRO A 31 17.03 14.18 17.14
C PRO A 31 16.02 14.12 15.98
N GLY A 32 14.73 14.03 16.31
CA GLY A 32 13.66 13.89 15.33
C GLY A 32 13.40 12.46 14.81
N PHE A 33 14.11 11.45 15.36
CA PHE A 33 13.96 10.05 14.95
C PHE A 33 13.47 9.15 16.08
N LEU A 34 12.93 8.01 15.70
CA LEU A 34 12.48 6.92 16.56
C LEU A 34 13.29 5.66 16.25
N ARG A 35 13.58 4.85 17.27
CA ARG A 35 13.92 3.45 17.06
C ARG A 35 12.66 2.62 17.25
N LEU A 36 12.32 1.85 16.23
CA LEU A 36 11.09 1.08 16.14
C LEU A 36 11.39 -0.41 16.14
N ARG A 37 10.53 -1.20 16.77
CA ARG A 37 10.47 -2.65 16.69
C ARG A 37 9.18 -3.03 15.97
N PRO A 38 9.22 -3.61 14.75
CA PRO A 38 8.03 -4.12 14.08
C PRO A 38 7.30 -5.13 14.97
N LEU A 39 5.97 -5.07 14.96
CA LEU A 39 5.10 -5.99 15.71
C LEU A 39 4.30 -6.88 14.75
N ARG A 40 3.66 -6.24 13.77
CA ARG A 40 2.90 -6.92 12.71
C ARG A 40 3.12 -6.22 11.38
N THR A 41 3.23 -7.01 10.31
CA THR A 41 3.43 -6.49 8.96
C THR A 41 2.57 -7.24 7.95
N GLY A 42 2.19 -6.56 6.86
CA GLY A 42 1.49 -7.13 5.72
C GLY A 42 2.42 -7.38 4.54
N ILE A 43 2.18 -8.44 3.79
CA ILE A 43 2.89 -8.72 2.55
C ILE A 43 2.14 -8.06 1.39
N CYS A 44 2.74 -7.02 0.81
CA CYS A 44 2.19 -6.32 -0.35
C CYS A 44 2.46 -7.06 -1.66
N GLY A 45 1.60 -6.87 -2.66
CA GLY A 45 1.84 -7.37 -4.01
C GLY A 45 3.14 -6.88 -4.64
N SER A 46 3.62 -5.68 -4.26
CA SER A 46 4.93 -5.16 -4.70
C SER A 46 6.11 -5.94 -4.11
N ASP A 47 6.01 -6.39 -2.86
CA ASP A 47 6.99 -7.26 -2.22
C ASP A 47 7.00 -8.65 -2.88
N LEU A 48 5.83 -9.19 -3.23
CA LEU A 48 5.70 -10.46 -3.94
C LEU A 48 6.37 -10.42 -5.32
N LYS A 49 6.27 -9.31 -6.05
CA LYS A 49 6.96 -9.15 -7.34
C LYS A 49 8.49 -9.16 -7.19
N LEU A 50 9.03 -8.63 -6.08
CA LEU A 50 10.46 -8.71 -5.76
C LEU A 50 10.83 -10.13 -5.33
N TYR A 51 10.07 -10.73 -4.42
CA TYR A 51 10.27 -12.09 -3.91
C TYR A 51 10.30 -13.14 -5.02
N ALA A 52 9.33 -13.09 -5.94
CA ALA A 52 9.26 -14.02 -7.07
C ALA A 52 10.19 -13.67 -8.24
N GLY A 53 10.86 -12.50 -8.20
CA GLY A 53 11.75 -12.09 -9.28
C GLY A 53 11.04 -11.70 -10.59
N THR A 54 9.76 -11.34 -10.52
CA THR A 54 8.97 -10.95 -11.71
C THR A 54 9.18 -9.50 -12.15
N ARG A 55 9.95 -8.71 -11.39
CA ARG A 55 10.42 -7.38 -11.80
C ARG A 55 11.48 -7.47 -12.88
N ALA A 56 11.63 -6.41 -13.67
CA ALA A 56 12.71 -6.33 -14.66
C ALA A 56 14.08 -6.63 -14.01
N ARG A 57 14.91 -7.45 -14.66
CA ARG A 57 16.20 -7.94 -14.14
C ARG A 57 17.09 -6.80 -13.64
N ARG A 58 17.16 -5.67 -14.36
CA ARG A 58 17.92 -4.49 -13.95
C ARG A 58 17.45 -3.92 -12.61
N ALA A 59 16.14 -3.91 -12.39
CA ALA A 59 15.56 -3.42 -11.13
C ALA A 59 15.86 -4.36 -9.95
N LEU A 60 15.85 -5.67 -10.17
CA LEU A 60 16.21 -6.67 -9.15
C LEU A 60 17.69 -6.54 -8.77
N THR A 61 18.59 -6.51 -9.74
CA THR A 61 20.04 -6.40 -9.50
C THR A 61 20.42 -5.11 -8.76
N ALA A 62 19.72 -4.01 -9.02
CA ALA A 62 19.97 -2.73 -8.36
C ALA A 62 19.42 -2.67 -6.92
N LYS A 63 18.50 -3.55 -6.54
CA LYS A 63 17.80 -3.51 -5.25
C LYS A 63 18.28 -4.56 -4.25
N LEU A 64 18.62 -5.75 -4.72
CA LEU A 64 19.00 -6.85 -3.83
C LEU A 64 20.48 -6.76 -3.39
N PRO A 65 20.81 -7.15 -2.14
CA PRO A 65 19.90 -7.68 -1.10
C PRO A 65 19.06 -6.57 -0.44
N LEU A 66 17.78 -6.90 -0.08
CA LEU A 66 16.84 -5.93 0.47
C LEU A 66 15.91 -6.59 1.50
N ALA A 67 15.74 -5.97 2.67
CA ALA A 67 14.67 -6.34 3.59
C ALA A 67 13.33 -5.81 3.02
N LEU A 68 12.38 -6.73 2.86
CA LEU A 68 11.05 -6.41 2.32
C LEU A 68 10.12 -5.89 3.43
N LEU A 69 8.84 -5.73 3.10
CA LEU A 69 7.73 -5.28 3.96
C LEU A 69 7.76 -3.79 4.26
N HIS A 70 6.60 -3.15 4.04
CA HIS A 70 6.42 -1.71 4.24
C HIS A 70 5.03 -1.36 4.79
N GLU A 71 4.15 -2.34 4.91
CA GLU A 71 2.85 -2.21 5.56
C GLU A 71 2.96 -2.77 6.98
N GLY A 72 2.66 -2.01 8.04
CA GLY A 72 2.75 -2.61 9.37
C GLY A 72 2.64 -1.64 10.54
N VAL A 73 2.78 -2.24 11.72
CA VAL A 73 2.74 -1.59 13.03
C VAL A 73 4.05 -1.88 13.75
N ALA A 74 4.55 -0.89 14.45
CA ALA A 74 5.76 -1.00 15.25
C ALA A 74 5.58 -0.39 16.64
N GLU A 75 6.45 -0.76 17.57
CA GLU A 75 6.57 -0.17 18.90
C GLU A 75 7.80 0.72 18.96
N VAL A 76 7.68 1.86 19.58
CA VAL A 76 8.80 2.76 19.87
C VAL A 76 9.65 2.15 20.98
N THR A 77 10.91 1.83 20.68
CA THR A 77 11.88 1.29 21.66
C THR A 77 12.87 2.34 22.17
N ALA A 78 13.04 3.42 21.41
CA ALA A 78 13.76 4.61 21.84
C ALA A 78 13.29 5.82 21.01
N ALA A 79 13.38 7.00 21.60
CA ALA A 79 13.02 8.26 20.95
C ALA A 79 14.22 9.23 21.04
N GLY A 80 14.56 9.87 19.93
CA GLY A 80 15.55 10.93 19.86
C GLY A 80 15.00 12.23 20.45
N GLU A 81 15.87 13.21 20.63
CA GLU A 81 15.49 14.50 21.16
C GLU A 81 14.47 15.21 20.23
N GLY A 82 13.53 15.95 20.84
CA GLY A 82 12.55 16.80 20.15
C GLY A 82 11.40 16.04 19.49
N VAL A 83 11.16 14.77 19.83
CA VAL A 83 10.01 14.00 19.33
C VAL A 83 8.93 13.83 20.41
N ALA A 84 7.66 13.88 20.01
CA ALA A 84 6.51 13.72 20.90
C ALA A 84 5.99 12.27 20.89
N PHE A 85 6.89 11.30 21.07
CA PHE A 85 6.56 9.87 21.17
C PHE A 85 7.20 9.27 22.41
N GLU A 86 6.49 8.34 23.05
CA GLU A 86 6.95 7.65 24.25
C GLU A 86 7.45 6.24 23.93
N VAL A 87 8.42 5.75 24.72
CA VAL A 87 8.86 4.35 24.66
C VAL A 87 7.69 3.43 25.05
N GLY A 88 7.46 2.37 24.27
CA GLY A 88 6.31 1.48 24.40
C GLY A 88 5.09 1.94 23.58
N GLN A 89 5.07 3.17 23.06
CA GLN A 89 3.99 3.64 22.20
C GLN A 89 3.98 2.88 20.89
N ARG A 90 2.79 2.47 20.43
CA ARG A 90 2.60 1.83 19.14
C ARG A 90 2.37 2.88 18.05
N VAL A 91 2.97 2.65 16.90
CA VAL A 91 2.92 3.57 15.75
C VAL A 91 2.75 2.80 14.44
N VAL A 92 2.18 3.47 13.44
CA VAL A 92 2.22 3.02 12.04
C VAL A 92 3.29 3.86 11.33
N PRO A 93 4.41 3.26 10.91
CA PRO A 93 5.43 3.97 10.14
C PRO A 93 4.95 4.18 8.69
N LEU A 94 5.03 5.41 8.20
CA LEU A 94 4.83 5.73 6.79
C LEU A 94 6.08 5.28 6.01
N PRO A 95 5.96 4.36 5.04
CA PRO A 95 7.13 3.89 4.29
C PRO A 95 7.71 4.93 3.34
N ASN A 96 6.93 5.93 2.95
CA ASN A 96 7.35 7.02 2.08
C ASN A 96 8.01 8.14 2.88
N ILE A 97 9.33 8.27 2.75
CA ILE A 97 10.13 9.28 3.44
C ILE A 97 10.54 10.32 2.39
N PRO A 98 9.90 11.50 2.34
CA PRO A 98 10.15 12.49 1.31
C PRO A 98 11.53 13.16 1.48
N CYS A 99 12.05 13.75 0.41
CA CYS A 99 13.35 14.43 0.41
C CYS A 99 13.44 15.64 1.36
N THR A 100 12.32 16.13 1.87
CA THR A 100 12.24 17.18 2.89
C THR A 100 12.49 16.65 4.31
N VAL A 101 12.51 15.33 4.49
CA VAL A 101 12.80 14.64 5.75
C VAL A 101 14.14 13.92 5.62
N ALA A 102 15.08 14.17 6.53
CA ALA A 102 16.31 13.41 6.58
C ALA A 102 16.03 11.97 6.98
N TYR A 103 16.69 10.99 6.37
CA TYR A 103 16.51 9.57 6.70
C TYR A 103 17.82 8.89 7.10
N ARG A 104 18.91 9.19 6.42
CA ARG A 104 20.25 8.67 6.71
C ARG A 104 21.26 9.80 6.70
N GLU A 105 22.40 9.65 7.35
CA GLU A 105 23.53 10.60 7.26
C GLU A 105 23.98 10.85 5.82
N ARG A 106 23.80 9.85 4.95
CA ARG A 106 24.13 9.93 3.51
C ARG A 106 23.07 10.63 2.67
N ASP A 107 21.84 10.71 3.15
CA ASP A 107 20.74 11.36 2.44
C ASP A 107 20.90 12.88 2.63
N ARG A 108 21.68 13.49 1.73
CA ARG A 108 21.73 14.94 1.66
C ARG A 108 20.34 15.43 1.36
N ARG A 109 19.76 16.23 2.26
CA ARG A 109 18.59 17.01 1.91
C ARG A 109 18.93 17.80 0.65
N PRO A 110 18.10 17.75 -0.40
CA PRO A 110 18.27 18.71 -1.49
C PRO A 110 18.28 20.10 -0.88
N ALA A 111 19.15 20.98 -1.37
CA ALA A 111 19.18 22.39 -0.95
C ALA A 111 17.79 23.03 -1.10
N GLU A 112 16.98 22.49 -2.03
CA GLU A 112 15.57 22.86 -2.24
C GLU A 112 14.72 21.58 -2.34
N ALA A 113 13.47 21.63 -1.85
CA ALA A 113 12.50 20.57 -2.01
C ALA A 113 12.28 20.25 -3.51
N CYS A 114 12.18 18.97 -3.87
CA CYS A 114 11.90 18.57 -5.24
C CYS A 114 10.53 19.11 -5.70
N HIS A 115 10.28 19.07 -7.01
CA HIS A 115 9.03 19.58 -7.61
C HIS A 115 7.76 19.02 -6.92
N ALA A 116 7.78 17.77 -6.47
CA ALA A 116 6.63 17.17 -5.78
C ALA A 116 6.47 17.67 -4.33
N CYS A 117 7.58 17.93 -3.62
CA CYS A 117 7.58 18.26 -2.19
C CYS A 117 7.51 19.75 -1.88
N ARG A 118 7.75 20.63 -2.85
CA ARG A 118 7.68 22.08 -2.67
C ARG A 118 6.26 22.54 -2.41
N PRO A 119 6.04 23.71 -1.78
CA PRO A 119 4.72 24.32 -1.69
C PRO A 119 4.03 24.42 -3.05
N GLY A 120 2.77 24.00 -3.15
CA GLY A 120 2.04 23.92 -4.42
C GLY A 120 2.46 22.78 -5.35
N GLY A 121 3.36 21.89 -4.94
CA GLY A 121 3.70 20.67 -5.66
C GLY A 121 2.59 19.62 -5.60
N VAL A 122 2.76 18.55 -6.39
CA VAL A 122 1.75 17.47 -6.52
C VAL A 122 1.66 16.55 -5.28
N GLY A 123 2.53 16.72 -4.30
CA GLY A 123 2.52 15.99 -3.03
C GLY A 123 3.74 15.10 -2.81
N ALA A 124 4.10 14.95 -1.54
CA ALA A 124 5.31 14.23 -1.11
C ALA A 124 5.27 12.72 -1.43
N ASN A 125 4.08 12.15 -1.65
CA ASN A 125 3.91 10.76 -2.11
C ASN A 125 4.48 10.52 -3.52
N TYR A 126 4.68 11.57 -4.32
CA TYR A 126 5.33 11.51 -5.64
C TYR A 126 6.82 11.92 -5.61
N CYS A 127 7.43 12.01 -4.43
CA CYS A 127 8.83 12.38 -4.27
C CYS A 127 9.76 11.38 -4.96
N GLN A 128 10.51 11.84 -5.97
CA GLN A 128 11.47 11.00 -6.71
C GLN A 128 12.83 10.90 -6.00
N ALA A 129 13.14 11.87 -5.12
CA ALA A 129 14.41 11.96 -4.39
C ALA A 129 14.30 11.46 -2.94
N GLY A 130 13.15 10.86 -2.56
CA GLY A 130 12.94 10.32 -1.22
C GLY A 130 13.32 8.85 -1.08
N SER A 131 13.19 8.35 0.13
CA SER A 131 13.33 6.93 0.44
C SER A 131 11.97 6.25 0.55
N PHE A 132 11.93 4.95 0.26
CA PHE A 132 10.73 4.13 0.44
C PHE A 132 11.15 2.76 0.99
N LEU A 133 10.60 2.40 2.17
CA LEU A 133 10.85 1.12 2.81
C LEU A 133 10.52 -0.04 1.85
N SER A 134 11.33 -1.08 1.85
CA SER A 134 11.24 -2.24 0.94
C SER A 134 11.39 -1.93 -0.56
N SER A 135 11.90 -0.75 -0.92
CA SER A 135 12.09 -0.40 -2.33
C SER A 135 13.51 0.06 -2.66
N ASN A 136 13.97 1.15 -2.06
CA ASN A 136 15.34 1.65 -2.20
C ASN A 136 16.09 1.72 -0.86
N VAL A 137 15.41 1.36 0.22
CA VAL A 137 15.97 1.14 1.56
C VAL A 137 15.30 -0.07 2.17
N ASP A 138 15.97 -0.71 3.15
CA ASP A 138 15.42 -1.85 3.89
C ASP A 138 14.08 -1.52 4.52
N GLY A 139 13.15 -2.47 4.42
CA GLY A 139 11.82 -2.40 4.98
C GLY A 139 11.71 -2.93 6.41
N LEU A 140 10.52 -3.38 6.77
CA LEU A 140 10.14 -3.81 8.11
C LEU A 140 10.52 -5.27 8.43
N ALA A 141 11.10 -6.04 7.49
CA ALA A 141 11.55 -7.40 7.73
C ALA A 141 12.80 -7.44 8.63
N ARG A 142 12.67 -6.95 9.87
CA ARG A 142 13.76 -6.79 10.84
C ARG A 142 13.24 -6.57 12.25
N THR A 143 14.10 -6.80 13.26
CA THR A 143 13.72 -6.63 14.67
C THR A 143 13.87 -5.20 15.19
N ALA A 144 14.67 -4.35 14.53
CA ALA A 144 14.80 -2.93 14.88
C ALA A 144 15.15 -2.08 13.65
N LEU A 145 14.63 -0.85 13.60
CA LEU A 145 15.00 0.17 12.61
C LEU A 145 14.94 1.56 13.21
N VAL A 146 15.73 2.49 12.66
CA VAL A 146 15.59 3.93 12.94
C VAL A 146 14.71 4.54 11.87
N HIS A 147 13.71 5.34 12.26
CA HIS A 147 12.71 5.91 11.37
C HIS A 147 12.39 7.36 11.77
N PRO A 148 12.19 8.30 10.81
CA PRO A 148 11.83 9.68 11.15
C PRO A 148 10.48 9.76 11.87
N ALA A 149 10.43 10.44 13.00
CA ALA A 149 9.18 10.65 13.75
C ALA A 149 8.11 11.37 12.91
N ALA A 150 8.52 12.29 12.02
CA ALA A 150 7.63 12.98 11.09
C ALA A 150 6.97 12.03 10.05
N CYS A 151 7.45 10.80 9.93
CA CYS A 151 6.90 9.74 9.07
C CYS A 151 6.27 8.61 9.90
N ALA A 152 5.78 8.89 11.09
CA ALA A 152 5.08 7.93 11.95
C ALA A 152 3.78 8.54 12.48
N VAL A 153 2.73 7.73 12.61
CA VAL A 153 1.46 8.13 13.21
C VAL A 153 1.19 7.25 14.42
N PRO A 154 0.82 7.84 15.58
CA PRO A 154 0.44 7.06 16.76
C PRO A 154 -0.72 6.12 16.44
N LEU A 155 -0.61 4.86 16.86
CA LEU A 155 -1.70 3.91 16.77
C LEU A 155 -2.67 4.14 17.94
N PRO A 156 -3.95 4.48 17.68
CA PRO A 156 -4.95 4.57 18.73
C PRO A 156 -5.15 3.22 19.44
N ALA A 157 -5.38 3.28 20.76
CA ALA A 157 -5.50 2.07 21.60
C ALA A 157 -6.71 1.18 21.24
N ASP A 158 -7.72 1.76 20.61
CA ASP A 158 -8.95 1.10 20.14
C ASP A 158 -8.83 0.44 18.77
N VAL A 159 -7.68 0.57 18.08
CA VAL A 159 -7.40 -0.11 16.81
C VAL A 159 -6.57 -1.37 17.06
N SER A 160 -7.06 -2.53 16.60
CA SER A 160 -6.31 -3.79 16.70
C SER A 160 -5.05 -3.75 15.83
N LEU A 161 -3.98 -4.44 16.28
CA LEU A 161 -2.74 -4.54 15.50
C LEU A 161 -2.98 -5.16 14.12
N THR A 162 -3.93 -6.09 14.01
CA THR A 162 -4.25 -6.77 12.75
C THR A 162 -4.90 -5.80 11.75
N LEU A 163 -5.89 -5.01 12.18
CA LEU A 163 -6.50 -3.99 11.31
C LEU A 163 -5.51 -2.87 10.96
N ALA A 164 -4.64 -2.52 11.90
CA ALA A 164 -3.64 -1.47 11.69
C ALA A 164 -2.62 -1.81 10.58
N VAL A 165 -2.42 -3.09 10.24
CA VAL A 165 -1.63 -3.52 9.07
C VAL A 165 -2.21 -2.97 7.76
N LEU A 166 -3.53 -2.78 7.69
CA LEU A 166 -4.21 -2.25 6.51
C LEU A 166 -4.08 -0.73 6.36
N THR A 167 -3.53 -0.03 7.34
CA THR A 167 -3.48 1.45 7.35
C THR A 167 -2.70 2.00 6.15
N GLU A 168 -1.55 1.41 5.82
CA GLU A 168 -0.74 1.85 4.68
C GLU A 168 -1.45 1.64 3.34
N PRO A 169 -1.93 0.43 2.98
CA PRO A 169 -2.64 0.25 1.73
C PRO A 169 -3.95 1.05 1.66
N LEU A 170 -4.67 1.22 2.76
CA LEU A 170 -5.86 2.07 2.83
C LEU A 170 -5.51 3.55 2.63
N ALA A 171 -4.42 4.03 3.21
CA ALA A 171 -3.91 5.38 2.99
C ALA A 171 -3.55 5.62 1.51
N THR A 172 -2.97 4.62 0.84
CA THR A 172 -2.68 4.67 -0.60
C THR A 172 -3.96 4.75 -1.43
N VAL A 173 -5.01 4.02 -1.05
CA VAL A 173 -6.35 4.13 -1.67
C VAL A 173 -6.90 5.54 -1.47
N LEU A 174 -6.92 6.06 -0.26
CA LEU A 174 -7.43 7.40 0.06
C LEU A 174 -6.68 8.50 -0.71
N ALA A 175 -5.35 8.36 -0.85
CA ALA A 175 -4.55 9.28 -1.66
C ALA A 175 -4.94 9.29 -3.14
N GLY A 176 -5.35 8.13 -3.67
CA GLY A 176 -5.85 8.02 -5.05
C GLY A 176 -7.25 8.60 -5.22
N LEU A 177 -8.16 8.25 -4.31
CA LEU A 177 -9.53 8.76 -4.34
C LEU A 177 -9.60 10.28 -4.20
N ALA A 178 -8.70 10.89 -3.44
CA ALA A 178 -8.62 12.34 -3.28
C ALA A 178 -8.27 13.11 -4.57
N GLN A 179 -7.85 12.43 -5.64
CA GLN A 179 -7.46 13.07 -6.91
C GLN A 179 -8.60 13.21 -7.92
N VAL A 180 -9.76 12.63 -7.66
CA VAL A 180 -10.90 12.64 -8.56
C VAL A 180 -12.19 13.00 -7.80
N PRO A 181 -13.16 13.65 -8.46
CA PRO A 181 -14.50 13.83 -7.89
C PRO A 181 -15.15 12.47 -7.59
N LEU A 182 -15.79 12.35 -6.44
CA LEU A 182 -16.50 11.15 -5.99
C LEU A 182 -17.97 11.49 -5.75
N PRO A 183 -18.82 11.57 -6.79
CA PRO A 183 -20.24 11.83 -6.59
C PRO A 183 -20.89 10.69 -5.79
N PRO A 184 -21.69 10.98 -4.75
CA PRO A 184 -22.30 9.94 -3.90
C PRO A 184 -23.33 9.09 -4.65
N ASP A 185 -23.93 9.62 -5.72
CA ASP A 185 -24.85 8.99 -6.64
C ASP A 185 -24.17 8.48 -7.91
N GLY A 186 -22.83 8.50 -7.95
CA GLY A 186 -22.01 8.05 -9.07
C GLY A 186 -21.90 6.55 -9.13
N ARG A 187 -21.66 6.03 -10.33
CA ARG A 187 -21.42 4.61 -10.60
C ARG A 187 -19.92 4.34 -10.70
N TYR A 188 -19.43 3.40 -9.94
CA TYR A 188 -18.01 3.08 -9.79
C TYR A 188 -17.70 1.70 -10.32
N LEU A 189 -16.59 1.56 -11.02
CA LEU A 189 -16.07 0.28 -11.49
C LEU A 189 -14.70 0.02 -10.87
N ILE A 190 -14.63 -0.98 -10.01
CA ILE A 190 -13.38 -1.48 -9.44
C ILE A 190 -12.89 -2.64 -10.32
N LEU A 191 -11.70 -2.49 -10.85
CA LEU A 191 -11.03 -3.48 -11.69
C LEU A 191 -10.03 -4.25 -10.80
N GLY A 192 -10.48 -5.42 -10.32
CA GLY A 192 -9.75 -6.32 -9.44
C GLY A 192 -10.42 -6.56 -8.08
N ASN A 193 -10.60 -7.83 -7.75
CA ASN A 193 -11.24 -8.33 -6.51
C ASN A 193 -10.24 -8.83 -5.46
N GLY A 194 -9.01 -8.30 -5.48
CA GLY A 194 -7.99 -8.52 -4.45
C GLY A 194 -8.12 -7.56 -3.27
N ALA A 195 -7.17 -7.61 -2.33
CA ALA A 195 -7.15 -6.75 -1.14
C ALA A 195 -7.30 -5.26 -1.48
N MET A 196 -6.64 -4.75 -2.52
CA MET A 196 -6.78 -3.34 -2.94
C MET A 196 -8.20 -3.01 -3.39
N GLY A 197 -8.84 -3.87 -4.21
CA GLY A 197 -10.21 -3.66 -4.64
C GLY A 197 -11.21 -3.65 -3.48
N ILE A 198 -11.03 -4.55 -2.49
CA ILE A 198 -11.83 -4.57 -1.26
C ILE A 198 -11.66 -3.26 -0.49
N LEU A 199 -10.42 -2.80 -0.27
CA LEU A 199 -10.15 -1.54 0.42
C LEU A 199 -10.72 -0.32 -0.33
N VAL A 200 -10.69 -0.32 -1.66
CA VAL A 200 -11.33 0.73 -2.48
C VAL A 200 -12.85 0.72 -2.27
N ALA A 201 -13.50 -0.46 -2.28
CA ALA A 201 -14.95 -0.56 -2.05
C ALA A 201 -15.33 -0.06 -0.64
N VAL A 202 -14.57 -0.43 0.39
CA VAL A 202 -14.76 0.07 1.76
C VAL A 202 -14.58 1.59 1.82
N ALA A 203 -13.50 2.12 1.21
CA ALA A 203 -13.21 3.55 1.22
C ALA A 203 -14.28 4.37 0.49
N LEU A 204 -14.74 3.96 -0.69
CA LEU A 204 -15.82 4.64 -1.42
C LEU A 204 -17.09 4.77 -0.57
N ARG A 205 -17.48 3.72 0.12
CA ARG A 205 -18.63 3.74 1.00
C ARG A 205 -18.41 4.59 2.24
N ALA A 206 -17.21 4.54 2.81
CA ALA A 206 -16.90 5.22 4.08
C ALA A 206 -16.69 6.73 3.92
N VAL A 207 -16.12 7.20 2.79
CA VAL A 207 -15.74 8.61 2.59
C VAL A 207 -16.64 9.35 1.59
N ALA A 208 -17.24 8.66 0.62
CA ALA A 208 -18.13 9.26 -0.39
C ALA A 208 -19.61 8.87 -0.21
N GLY A 209 -19.92 7.96 0.72
CA GLY A 209 -21.29 7.54 0.99
C GLY A 209 -21.94 6.72 -0.14
N VAL A 210 -21.14 6.16 -1.04
CA VAL A 210 -21.62 5.41 -2.22
C VAL A 210 -22.35 4.14 -1.78
N ALA A 211 -23.52 3.90 -2.35
CA ALA A 211 -24.28 2.68 -2.10
C ALA A 211 -23.57 1.44 -2.70
N ALA A 212 -23.70 0.28 -2.04
CA ALA A 212 -23.05 -0.96 -2.52
C ALA A 212 -23.50 -1.35 -3.94
N GLY A 213 -24.76 -1.06 -4.30
CA GLY A 213 -25.32 -1.34 -5.63
C GLY A 213 -24.69 -0.50 -6.77
N ASP A 214 -24.06 0.62 -6.43
CA ASP A 214 -23.41 1.52 -7.39
C ASP A 214 -21.89 1.26 -7.51
N VAL A 215 -21.36 0.34 -6.71
CA VAL A 215 -19.99 -0.14 -6.79
C VAL A 215 -19.97 -1.47 -7.53
N LEU A 216 -19.46 -1.48 -8.74
CA LEU A 216 -19.29 -2.66 -9.57
C LEU A 216 -17.85 -3.17 -9.45
N MET A 217 -17.64 -4.47 -9.46
CA MET A 217 -16.30 -5.05 -9.32
C MET A 217 -16.08 -6.18 -10.31
N THR A 218 -14.97 -6.10 -11.07
CA THR A 218 -14.47 -7.21 -11.87
C THR A 218 -13.39 -7.97 -11.12
N GLY A 219 -13.12 -9.19 -11.53
CA GLY A 219 -12.03 -9.99 -10.96
C GLY A 219 -12.04 -11.41 -11.44
N HIS A 220 -11.23 -12.23 -10.84
CA HIS A 220 -11.09 -13.66 -11.15
C HIS A 220 -11.25 -14.50 -9.89
N ALA A 221 -11.28 -15.83 -10.02
CA ALA A 221 -11.45 -16.77 -8.91
C ALA A 221 -12.65 -16.42 -8.00
N TRP A 222 -13.81 -16.10 -8.62
CA TRP A 222 -15.01 -15.67 -7.89
C TRP A 222 -15.49 -16.71 -6.88
N ASP A 223 -15.35 -18.01 -7.15
CA ASP A 223 -15.72 -19.07 -6.20
C ASP A 223 -15.01 -18.92 -4.84
N ALA A 224 -13.74 -18.49 -4.87
CA ALA A 224 -12.96 -18.25 -3.65
C ALA A 224 -13.10 -16.83 -3.09
N ARG A 225 -13.62 -15.87 -3.86
CA ARG A 225 -13.57 -14.43 -3.52
C ARG A 225 -14.92 -13.76 -3.36
N ALA A 226 -16.02 -14.42 -3.75
CA ALA A 226 -17.36 -13.84 -3.70
C ALA A 226 -17.72 -13.32 -2.30
N ALA A 227 -17.47 -14.12 -1.26
CA ALA A 227 -17.75 -13.75 0.12
C ALA A 227 -16.99 -12.50 0.60
N ALA A 228 -15.79 -12.26 0.07
CA ALA A 228 -14.99 -11.09 0.44
C ALA A 228 -15.55 -9.76 -0.10
N VAL A 229 -16.37 -9.80 -1.15
CA VAL A 229 -16.99 -8.60 -1.77
C VAL A 229 -18.47 -8.48 -1.53
N GLU A 230 -19.10 -9.49 -0.91
CA GLU A 230 -20.53 -9.50 -0.60
C GLU A 230 -20.96 -8.26 0.21
N GLY A 231 -21.98 -7.55 -0.27
CA GLY A 231 -22.46 -6.31 0.35
C GLY A 231 -21.50 -5.11 0.27
N LEU A 232 -20.33 -5.25 -0.37
CA LEU A 232 -19.41 -4.15 -0.64
C LEU A 232 -19.52 -3.66 -2.08
N ALA A 233 -19.66 -4.57 -3.02
CA ALA A 233 -19.76 -4.30 -4.44
C ALA A 233 -20.62 -5.38 -5.13
N VAL A 234 -21.07 -5.06 -6.33
CA VAL A 234 -21.78 -6.01 -7.21
C VAL A 234 -20.74 -6.67 -8.13
N PRO A 235 -20.54 -7.99 -8.03
CA PRO A 235 -19.68 -8.72 -8.96
C PRO A 235 -20.20 -8.60 -10.39
N ILE A 236 -19.30 -8.34 -11.34
CA ILE A 236 -19.60 -8.39 -12.75
C ILE A 236 -18.68 -9.40 -13.46
N GLY A 237 -19.28 -10.27 -14.26
CA GLY A 237 -18.56 -11.31 -14.99
C GLY A 237 -17.88 -10.78 -16.26
N ASP A 238 -17.14 -11.69 -16.91
CA ASP A 238 -16.54 -11.43 -18.20
C ASP A 238 -17.61 -11.09 -19.26
N GLY A 239 -17.34 -10.06 -20.06
CA GLY A 239 -18.28 -9.58 -21.08
C GLY A 239 -19.30 -8.54 -20.62
N ALA A 240 -19.37 -8.20 -19.33
CA ALA A 240 -20.24 -7.14 -18.82
C ALA A 240 -19.87 -5.73 -19.35
N GLY A 241 -18.70 -5.55 -19.95
CA GLY A 241 -18.24 -4.26 -20.49
C GLY A 241 -19.22 -3.63 -21.46
N SER A 242 -19.83 -4.44 -22.36
CA SER A 242 -20.81 -3.93 -23.32
C SER A 242 -22.11 -3.41 -22.66
N ALA A 243 -22.56 -4.06 -21.58
CA ALA A 243 -23.73 -3.63 -20.80
C ALA A 243 -23.45 -2.37 -19.96
N LEU A 244 -22.20 -2.12 -19.61
CA LEU A 244 -21.74 -0.96 -18.83
C LEU A 244 -21.23 0.19 -19.68
N ARG A 245 -21.21 0.05 -21.01
CA ARG A 245 -20.63 1.03 -21.94
C ARG A 245 -21.16 2.44 -21.70
N GLY A 246 -20.24 3.34 -21.35
CA GLY A 246 -20.57 4.74 -21.10
C GLY A 246 -21.44 5.01 -19.88
N GLY A 247 -21.56 4.05 -18.94
CA GLY A 247 -22.38 4.15 -17.74
C GLY A 247 -21.62 4.26 -16.42
N VAL A 248 -20.29 4.38 -16.44
CA VAL A 248 -19.44 4.46 -15.25
C VAL A 248 -18.87 5.87 -15.09
N ASP A 249 -18.96 6.43 -13.89
CA ASP A 249 -18.38 7.73 -13.56
C ASP A 249 -16.90 7.67 -13.27
N VAL A 250 -16.49 6.69 -12.46
CA VAL A 250 -15.11 6.51 -12.02
C VAL A 250 -14.71 5.04 -12.13
N ALA A 251 -13.60 4.77 -12.80
CA ALA A 251 -12.97 3.45 -12.88
C ALA A 251 -11.69 3.43 -12.03
N LEU A 252 -11.51 2.36 -11.24
CA LEU A 252 -10.42 2.23 -10.27
C LEU A 252 -9.65 0.94 -10.56
N GLU A 253 -8.46 1.08 -11.16
CA GLU A 253 -7.61 -0.05 -11.56
C GLU A 253 -6.77 -0.52 -10.37
N CYS A 254 -7.01 -1.74 -9.89
CA CYS A 254 -6.44 -2.34 -8.69
C CYS A 254 -5.66 -3.64 -8.96
N VAL A 255 -5.53 -4.09 -10.21
CA VAL A 255 -4.93 -5.40 -10.52
C VAL A 255 -3.41 -5.30 -10.61
N GLY A 256 -2.93 -4.41 -11.47
CA GLY A 256 -1.50 -4.33 -11.79
C GLY A 256 -0.97 -5.53 -12.62
N GLY A 257 0.30 -5.44 -13.01
CA GLY A 257 0.97 -6.52 -13.74
C GLY A 257 0.50 -6.67 -15.18
N ASP A 258 0.46 -7.92 -15.66
CA ASP A 258 0.19 -8.22 -17.07
C ASP A 258 -1.29 -8.08 -17.48
N ALA A 259 -2.21 -7.99 -16.51
CA ALA A 259 -3.64 -7.80 -16.77
C ALA A 259 -4.06 -6.32 -16.93
N VAL A 260 -3.14 -5.37 -16.74
CA VAL A 260 -3.46 -3.93 -16.87
C VAL A 260 -3.95 -3.53 -18.25
N PRO A 261 -3.44 -4.10 -19.38
CA PRO A 261 -3.96 -3.77 -20.69
C PRO A 261 -5.46 -4.02 -20.81
N GLU A 262 -5.93 -5.18 -20.37
CA GLU A 262 -7.34 -5.59 -20.45
C GLU A 262 -8.21 -4.75 -19.49
N THR A 263 -7.75 -4.54 -18.26
CA THR A 263 -8.51 -3.75 -17.28
C THR A 263 -8.59 -2.28 -17.69
N LEU A 264 -7.53 -1.73 -18.29
CA LEU A 264 -7.54 -0.35 -18.76
C LEU A 264 -8.41 -0.18 -20.02
N ALA A 265 -8.39 -1.15 -20.95
CA ALA A 265 -9.29 -1.15 -22.09
C ALA A 265 -10.76 -1.16 -21.63
N LEU A 266 -11.10 -2.01 -20.68
CA LEU A 266 -12.43 -2.05 -20.06
C LEU A 266 -12.80 -0.72 -19.38
N ALA A 267 -11.87 -0.08 -18.67
CA ALA A 267 -12.10 1.24 -18.09
C ALA A 267 -12.43 2.29 -19.16
N VAL A 268 -11.65 2.35 -20.25
CA VAL A 268 -11.89 3.29 -21.34
C VAL A 268 -13.25 3.05 -22.02
N GLU A 269 -13.64 1.79 -22.20
CA GLU A 269 -14.92 1.40 -22.80
C GLU A 269 -16.11 1.80 -21.90
N THR A 270 -16.04 1.51 -20.60
CA THR A 270 -17.16 1.65 -19.67
C THR A 270 -17.36 3.06 -19.15
N LEU A 271 -16.30 3.87 -19.04
CA LEU A 271 -16.40 5.25 -18.61
C LEU A 271 -17.32 6.08 -19.51
N ARG A 272 -18.20 6.87 -18.88
CA ARG A 272 -19.04 7.87 -19.55
C ARG A 272 -18.22 9.06 -20.07
N PRO A 273 -18.76 9.89 -20.96
CA PRO A 273 -18.12 11.16 -21.30
C PRO A 273 -17.83 12.01 -20.04
N GLY A 274 -16.59 12.50 -19.96
CA GLY A 274 -16.06 13.21 -18.78
C GLY A 274 -15.68 12.32 -17.61
N GLY A 275 -15.76 10.99 -17.75
CA GLY A 275 -15.40 10.00 -16.72
C GLY A 275 -13.93 10.05 -16.30
N ARG A 276 -13.63 9.51 -15.14
CA ARG A 276 -12.29 9.52 -14.49
C ARG A 276 -11.78 8.12 -14.23
N GLY A 277 -10.48 7.92 -14.42
CA GLY A 277 -9.80 6.70 -14.01
C GLY A 277 -8.73 6.97 -12.96
N VAL A 278 -8.63 6.09 -11.96
CA VAL A 278 -7.54 6.07 -10.97
C VAL A 278 -6.76 4.78 -11.14
N LEU A 279 -5.44 4.88 -11.31
CA LEU A 279 -4.55 3.75 -11.55
C LEU A 279 -3.72 3.50 -10.29
N PHE A 280 -3.96 2.37 -9.62
CA PHE A 280 -3.19 1.90 -8.45
C PHE A 280 -2.21 0.79 -8.82
N GLY A 281 -2.56 -0.04 -9.81
CA GLY A 281 -1.78 -1.20 -10.21
C GLY A 281 -0.68 -0.85 -11.21
N PRO A 282 0.64 -1.02 -10.87
CA PRO A 282 1.69 -0.77 -11.86
C PRO A 282 1.77 -1.89 -12.90
N SER A 283 1.90 -1.53 -14.17
CA SER A 283 2.35 -2.43 -15.25
C SER A 283 3.87 -2.40 -15.36
N GLU A 284 4.47 -3.56 -15.64
CA GLU A 284 5.92 -3.65 -15.93
C GLU A 284 6.24 -3.34 -17.40
N ARG A 285 5.22 -3.25 -18.26
CA ARG A 285 5.36 -2.99 -19.70
C ARG A 285 4.59 -1.73 -20.11
N PRO A 286 5.07 -0.98 -21.11
CA PRO A 286 4.29 0.08 -21.74
C PRO A 286 2.96 -0.48 -22.29
N LEU A 287 1.90 0.34 -22.22
CA LEU A 287 0.55 -0.04 -22.62
C LEU A 287 0.12 0.72 -23.86
N LEU A 288 -0.66 0.07 -24.72
CA LEU A 288 -1.38 0.72 -25.79
C LEU A 288 -2.72 1.24 -25.26
N LEU A 289 -3.04 2.49 -25.59
CA LEU A 289 -4.29 3.14 -25.20
C LEU A 289 -5.12 3.47 -26.44
N ASP A 290 -6.43 3.30 -26.36
CA ASP A 290 -7.37 3.84 -27.34
C ASP A 290 -7.54 5.35 -27.14
N VAL A 291 -6.56 6.09 -27.64
CA VAL A 291 -6.52 7.57 -27.53
C VAL A 291 -7.71 8.20 -28.27
N ARG A 292 -8.21 7.58 -29.34
CA ARG A 292 -9.39 8.09 -30.08
C ARG A 292 -10.63 8.12 -29.18
N THR A 293 -10.91 7.01 -28.49
CA THR A 293 -12.04 6.94 -27.54
C THR A 293 -11.82 7.86 -26.34
N MET A 294 -10.60 7.96 -25.82
CA MET A 294 -10.28 8.88 -24.73
C MET A 294 -10.56 10.34 -25.10
N ILE A 295 -10.15 10.78 -26.29
CA ILE A 295 -10.42 12.12 -26.80
C ILE A 295 -11.92 12.32 -27.00
N ALA A 296 -12.60 11.39 -27.66
CA ALA A 296 -14.04 11.50 -27.97
C ALA A 296 -14.91 11.62 -26.71
N LYS A 297 -14.50 10.95 -25.62
CA LYS A 297 -15.21 10.99 -24.32
C LYS A 297 -14.66 12.03 -23.35
N GLY A 298 -13.54 12.70 -23.62
CA GLY A 298 -12.89 13.61 -22.68
C GLY A 298 -12.48 12.95 -21.39
N LEU A 299 -11.92 11.71 -21.45
CA LEU A 299 -11.52 10.95 -20.28
C LEU A 299 -10.24 11.50 -19.67
N SER A 300 -10.13 11.37 -18.33
CA SER A 300 -8.90 11.66 -17.60
C SER A 300 -8.50 10.45 -16.73
N PHE A 301 -7.20 10.11 -16.75
CA PHE A 301 -6.64 9.10 -15.89
C PHE A 301 -5.55 9.71 -15.01
N VAL A 302 -5.59 9.37 -13.72
CA VAL A 302 -4.57 9.79 -12.74
C VAL A 302 -3.88 8.56 -12.18
N GLY A 303 -2.55 8.60 -12.12
CA GLY A 303 -1.77 7.58 -11.40
C GLY A 303 -1.74 7.89 -9.91
N SER A 304 -1.95 6.90 -9.07
CA SER A 304 -1.81 7.02 -7.62
C SER A 304 -0.71 6.11 -7.12
N ASN A 305 0.19 6.66 -6.33
CA ASN A 305 1.31 5.93 -5.75
C ASN A 305 1.62 6.46 -4.35
N ARG A 306 1.77 5.52 -3.38
CA ARG A 306 2.14 5.85 -2.01
C ARG A 306 1.09 6.72 -1.29
N ALA A 307 1.41 7.12 -0.07
CA ALA A 307 0.58 7.98 0.75
C ALA A 307 1.42 9.07 1.42
N ARG A 308 0.75 9.99 2.09
CA ARG A 308 1.32 10.99 3.00
C ARG A 308 0.80 10.74 4.41
N VAL A 309 1.39 11.40 5.41
CA VAL A 309 1.03 11.23 6.83
C VAL A 309 -0.44 11.50 7.10
N GLU A 310 -1.02 12.52 6.44
CA GLU A 310 -2.43 12.84 6.59
C GLU A 310 -3.36 11.73 6.06
N HIS A 311 -2.99 11.04 4.99
CA HIS A 311 -3.75 9.88 4.50
C HIS A 311 -3.63 8.69 5.45
N LEU A 312 -2.45 8.51 6.08
CA LEU A 312 -2.25 7.47 7.07
C LEU A 312 -3.11 7.72 8.32
N ALA A 313 -3.17 8.97 8.80
CA ALA A 313 -4.04 9.38 9.90
C ALA A 313 -5.52 9.14 9.57
N LEU A 314 -5.97 9.52 8.36
CA LEU A 314 -7.35 9.29 7.91
C LEU A 314 -7.66 7.79 7.81
N ALA A 315 -6.73 6.97 7.33
CA ALA A 315 -6.89 5.52 7.29
C ALA A 315 -7.04 4.92 8.69
N LEU A 316 -6.28 5.39 9.68
CA LEU A 316 -6.45 5.00 11.09
C LEU A 316 -7.83 5.38 11.63
N GLU A 317 -8.33 6.57 11.30
CA GLU A 317 -9.69 6.97 11.70
C GLU A 317 -10.77 6.07 11.09
N LEU A 318 -10.57 5.54 9.88
CA LEU A 318 -11.46 4.53 9.31
C LEU A 318 -11.33 3.18 10.06
N CYS A 319 -10.12 2.77 10.40
CA CYS A 319 -9.87 1.55 11.20
C CYS A 319 -10.49 1.63 12.62
N ARG A 320 -10.70 2.82 13.17
CA ARG A 320 -11.39 3.03 14.46
C ARG A 320 -12.90 2.81 14.40
N ARG A 321 -13.51 2.83 13.22
CA ARG A 321 -14.98 2.71 13.07
C ARG A 321 -15.43 1.26 13.16
N PRO A 322 -16.12 0.81 14.24
CA PRO A 322 -16.54 -0.58 14.40
C PRO A 322 -17.40 -1.09 13.24
N ALA A 323 -18.20 -0.20 12.64
CA ALA A 323 -19.05 -0.54 11.50
C ALA A 323 -18.27 -0.96 10.23
N LEU A 324 -16.96 -0.67 10.17
CA LEU A 324 -16.11 -1.04 9.03
C LEU A 324 -15.24 -2.28 9.30
N TRP A 325 -15.14 -2.76 10.54
CA TRP A 325 -14.19 -3.81 10.92
C TRP A 325 -14.40 -5.10 10.11
N SER A 326 -15.62 -5.63 10.06
CA SER A 326 -15.89 -6.84 9.30
C SER A 326 -15.61 -6.70 7.80
N SER A 327 -15.76 -5.50 7.26
CA SER A 327 -15.44 -5.20 5.86
C SER A 327 -13.94 -5.07 5.62
N LEU A 328 -13.20 -4.45 6.54
CA LEU A 328 -11.74 -4.32 6.48
C LEU A 328 -11.05 -5.67 6.66
N GLU A 329 -11.54 -6.50 7.59
CA GLU A 329 -11.01 -7.85 7.84
C GLU A 329 -11.04 -8.73 6.58
N ARG A 330 -11.99 -8.52 5.66
CA ARG A 330 -12.03 -9.22 4.37
C ARG A 330 -10.83 -8.92 3.45
N ALA A 331 -10.12 -7.82 3.71
CA ALA A 331 -8.87 -7.50 3.02
C ALA A 331 -7.64 -8.18 3.66
N LEU A 332 -7.81 -8.96 4.72
CA LEU A 332 -6.79 -9.74 5.40
C LEU A 332 -6.91 -11.22 5.05
N ASP A 333 -5.77 -11.89 5.00
CA ASP A 333 -5.69 -13.34 4.97
C ASP A 333 -6.02 -13.88 6.36
N PRO A 334 -6.90 -14.86 6.50
CA PRO A 334 -7.19 -15.46 7.80
C PRO A 334 -5.98 -16.23 8.38
N LYS A 335 -5.01 -16.59 7.53
CA LYS A 335 -3.80 -17.25 7.97
C LYS A 335 -2.71 -16.24 8.32
N GLU A 336 -2.30 -16.24 9.58
CA GLU A 336 -1.18 -15.46 10.09
C GLU A 336 0.08 -16.32 10.23
N PHE A 337 1.24 -15.69 10.12
CA PHE A 337 2.54 -16.33 10.29
C PHE A 337 3.30 -15.66 11.43
N VAL A 338 4.04 -16.46 12.21
CA VAL A 338 4.98 -15.98 13.22
C VAL A 338 6.39 -16.21 12.72
N VAL A 339 7.23 -15.18 12.75
CA VAL A 339 8.60 -15.24 12.25
C VAL A 339 9.57 -15.31 13.41
N GLY A 340 10.20 -16.48 13.55
CA GLY A 340 11.34 -16.70 14.43
C GLY A 340 12.67 -16.83 13.67
N ASN A 341 12.60 -17.09 12.36
CA ASN A 341 13.77 -17.28 11.50
C ASN A 341 13.47 -16.96 10.02
N ALA A 342 14.49 -17.02 9.16
CA ALA A 342 14.34 -16.68 7.73
C ALA A 342 13.39 -17.65 6.98
N ARG A 343 13.34 -18.92 7.39
CA ARG A 343 12.47 -19.91 6.75
C ARG A 343 10.99 -19.62 7.00
N ASP A 344 10.64 -19.20 8.21
CA ASP A 344 9.25 -18.82 8.54
C ASP A 344 8.78 -17.67 7.64
N LEU A 345 9.67 -16.71 7.39
CA LEU A 345 9.36 -15.58 6.50
C LEU A 345 9.26 -16.03 5.02
N GLU A 346 10.15 -16.93 4.55
CA GLU A 346 10.01 -17.53 3.21
C GLU A 346 8.68 -18.26 3.05
N ASP A 347 8.25 -19.03 4.06
CA ASP A 347 6.98 -19.76 4.04
C ASP A 347 5.77 -18.81 4.00
N ALA A 348 5.83 -17.67 4.72
CA ALA A 348 4.81 -16.61 4.65
C ALA A 348 4.73 -16.00 3.25
N PHE A 349 5.88 -15.67 2.65
CA PHE A 349 5.93 -15.13 1.29
C PHE A 349 5.49 -16.15 0.24
N TYR A 350 5.88 -17.40 0.37
CA TYR A 350 5.47 -18.48 -0.53
C TYR A 350 3.96 -18.71 -0.48
N HIS A 351 3.37 -18.73 0.72
CA HIS A 351 1.93 -18.77 0.89
C HIS A 351 1.25 -17.58 0.21
N ALA A 352 1.72 -16.35 0.49
CA ALA A 352 1.15 -15.15 -0.09
C ALA A 352 1.24 -15.12 -1.63
N TRP A 353 2.28 -15.74 -2.20
CA TRP A 353 2.49 -15.85 -3.64
C TRP A 353 1.58 -16.88 -4.31
N THR A 354 1.27 -17.99 -3.64
CA THR A 354 0.58 -19.15 -4.24
C THR A 354 -0.91 -19.21 -3.93
N LYS A 355 -1.39 -18.49 -2.92
CA LYS A 355 -2.81 -18.52 -2.53
C LYS A 355 -3.71 -17.89 -3.59
N THR A 356 -4.95 -18.34 -3.64
CA THR A 356 -6.02 -17.83 -4.52
C THR A 356 -6.96 -16.85 -3.81
N GLU A 357 -7.09 -17.00 -2.49
CA GLU A 357 -7.96 -16.16 -1.65
C GLU A 357 -7.43 -14.72 -1.62
N PRO A 358 -8.33 -13.72 -1.58
CA PRO A 358 -7.92 -12.32 -1.43
C PRO A 358 -7.35 -12.07 -0.03
N GLY A 359 -6.73 -10.91 0.13
CA GLY A 359 -6.31 -10.43 1.44
C GLY A 359 -4.79 -10.37 1.60
N ARG A 360 -4.37 -9.52 2.53
CA ARG A 360 -2.97 -9.35 2.94
C ARG A 360 -2.59 -10.47 3.89
N THR A 361 -1.55 -11.23 3.57
CA THR A 361 -0.94 -12.17 4.50
C THR A 361 -0.23 -11.40 5.59
N VAL A 362 -0.55 -11.70 6.85
CA VAL A 362 -0.01 -11.02 8.04
C VAL A 362 1.13 -11.84 8.64
N VAL A 363 2.19 -11.11 9.00
CA VAL A 363 3.39 -11.63 9.65
C VAL A 363 3.53 -11.00 11.03
N ASN A 364 3.70 -11.81 12.06
CA ASN A 364 3.94 -11.42 13.46
C ASN A 364 5.44 -11.58 13.78
N TRP A 365 6.01 -10.58 14.47
CA TRP A 365 7.44 -10.52 14.84
C TRP A 365 7.67 -10.82 16.31
#